data_1ff70838deb117dfadf315776e26bcff
#
_entry.id   1ff70838deb117dfadf315776e26bcff
#
_cell.length_a   1.000
_cell.length_b   1.000
_cell.length_c   1.000
_cell.angle_alpha   90.00
_cell.angle_beta   90.00
_cell.angle_gamma   90.00
#
_symmetry.space_group_name_H-M   'P 1'
#
loop_
_entity.id
_entity.type
_entity.pdbx_description
1 polymer ?
#
loop_
_entity_poly.entity_id
_entity_poly.type
_entity_poly.pdbx_seq_one_letter_code
_entity_poly.pdbx_strand_id
1 'polypeptide(L)'
;MEESRTILGTTELIGRIPPLDLGVVAFDEAEGPACRTICLHKVQPAEFEKYVSDVLCLGYAVREEHTLGASRFYALEKEDTALFLNYYPGIGYMTLVGEKDSGYYRLQDRPGCECMGSLLTHIDLEDYGMSYMIRMADGRFLVLDGGWDLAPDADKLMEQLRKQSPEKKPVIAAWIFTHPHIDHYRCFLVFYEKYREDVVIQSFLYNFPEITEELVSRVPLLLEEEETEALRKLEEYVSGSGVPTVRPHTGQVYRFANVRMEVLASPDDACYAPCNVNSISLVLRMEIEGQRILFCGDSELDMVFLAERYGTYLKSDLLQVTHHGFNGGSIPVYRFVWPEVCLVPVSEKLFYGTFGYHRAENQALIYDLDVKEIITGSTGDRVLELPYRAKPNGQTLLLDTARQWQEKLGARTWVFGDMTWETCKFSVLNMTYGEGTIRADLFFEDPTDNVRAIVIKAPAKTVKRVDFTEDGAIDPDALYFNRSSLAKKGIPAGKTFAVHLTSDRPLVIWGSKEPAYMK
;
A
#
# COMPACT_ATOMS: atom_id res chain seq x y z
N MET A 1 10.07 -3.65 31.63
CA MET A 1 11.20 -4.59 31.54
C MET A 1 11.87 -4.29 30.22
N GLU A 2 13.02 -3.63 30.29
CA GLU A 2 13.87 -3.37 29.12
C GLU A 2 14.52 -4.72 28.75
N GLU A 3 13.96 -5.40 27.77
CA GLU A 3 14.71 -6.45 27.10
C GLU A 3 15.69 -5.77 26.15
N SER A 4 16.95 -5.66 26.58
CA SER A 4 18.04 -5.38 25.66
C SER A 4 18.09 -6.54 24.68
N ARG A 5 17.58 -6.32 23.47
CA ARG A 5 17.70 -7.31 22.40
C ARG A 5 19.18 -7.45 22.04
N THR A 6 19.68 -8.65 22.17
CA THR A 6 21.04 -9.04 21.83
C THR A 6 21.30 -8.74 20.36
N ILE A 7 22.45 -8.13 20.07
CA ILE A 7 22.96 -7.93 18.70
C ILE A 7 23.06 -9.33 18.05
N LEU A 8 22.19 -9.60 17.09
CA LEU A 8 22.23 -10.83 16.32
C LEU A 8 23.21 -10.64 15.16
N GLY A 9 24.35 -11.26 15.27
CA GLY A 9 25.38 -11.34 14.22
C GLY A 9 26.58 -10.42 14.45
N THR A 10 27.75 -10.88 13.99
CA THR A 10 28.98 -10.09 13.90
C THR A 10 29.00 -9.39 12.53
N THR A 11 28.83 -8.08 12.54
CA THR A 11 29.01 -7.26 11.33
C THR A 11 30.39 -6.63 11.32
N GLU A 12 30.99 -6.50 10.12
CA GLU A 12 32.24 -5.74 9.91
C GLU A 12 32.08 -4.26 10.27
N LEU A 13 30.84 -3.79 10.45
CA LEU A 13 30.49 -2.42 10.84
C LEU A 13 30.56 -2.15 12.34
N ILE A 14 30.76 -3.19 13.18
CA ILE A 14 31.00 -3.02 14.61
C ILE A 14 32.28 -2.20 14.80
N GLY A 15 32.16 -1.07 15.50
CA GLY A 15 33.24 -0.11 15.70
C GLY A 15 33.43 0.92 14.59
N ARG A 16 32.76 0.79 13.43
CA ARG A 16 32.72 1.83 12.39
C ARG A 16 31.54 2.78 12.60
N ILE A 17 30.42 2.29 13.14
CA ILE A 17 29.31 3.14 13.57
C ILE A 17 29.70 3.82 14.88
N PRO A 18 29.67 5.17 14.93
CA PRO A 18 30.00 5.90 16.17
C PRO A 18 29.08 5.51 17.32
N PRO A 19 29.55 5.57 18.57
CA PRO A 19 28.73 5.28 19.76
C PRO A 19 27.46 6.11 19.78
N LEU A 20 26.34 5.48 20.12
CA LEU A 20 25.03 6.10 20.23
C LEU A 20 24.80 6.52 21.69
N ASP A 21 24.95 7.80 21.98
CA ASP A 21 24.64 8.42 23.27
C ASP A 21 23.44 9.38 23.09
N LEU A 22 22.32 8.82 22.61
CA LEU A 22 21.09 9.57 22.35
C LEU A 22 19.89 8.63 22.38
N GLY A 23 18.74 9.16 22.81
CA GLY A 23 17.48 8.44 22.79
C GLY A 23 17.50 7.09 23.51
N VAL A 24 16.66 6.18 23.04
CA VAL A 24 16.55 4.80 23.51
C VAL A 24 16.61 3.88 22.29
N VAL A 25 17.58 2.98 22.26
CA VAL A 25 17.69 1.97 21.20
C VAL A 25 16.49 1.01 21.32
N ALA A 26 15.69 0.99 20.28
CA ALA A 26 14.53 0.10 20.18
C ALA A 26 14.86 -1.16 19.37
N PHE A 27 15.80 -1.03 18.43
CA PHE A 27 16.17 -2.08 17.51
C PHE A 27 17.62 -1.90 17.07
N ASP A 28 18.36 -2.98 16.97
CA ASP A 28 19.75 -3.01 16.50
C ASP A 28 19.98 -4.39 15.85
N GLU A 29 20.01 -4.43 14.53
CA GLU A 29 20.16 -5.66 13.77
C GLU A 29 21.20 -5.51 12.66
N ALA A 30 21.98 -6.56 12.48
CA ALA A 30 22.89 -6.69 11.34
C ALA A 30 22.21 -7.51 10.24
N GLU A 31 22.08 -6.91 9.07
CA GLU A 31 21.63 -7.57 7.85
C GLU A 31 22.86 -8.07 7.09
N GLY A 32 23.31 -9.27 7.40
CA GLY A 32 24.55 -9.81 6.87
C GLY A 32 25.79 -9.05 7.37
N PRO A 33 26.95 -9.29 6.76
CA PRO A 33 28.22 -8.68 7.19
C PRO A 33 28.36 -7.21 6.81
N ALA A 34 27.58 -6.73 5.84
CA ALA A 34 27.79 -5.45 5.18
C ALA A 34 26.78 -4.36 5.55
N CYS A 35 25.68 -4.69 6.25
CA CYS A 35 24.63 -3.73 6.59
C CYS A 35 24.21 -3.88 8.06
N ARG A 36 23.93 -2.76 8.71
CA ARG A 36 23.41 -2.72 10.08
C ARG A 36 22.40 -1.59 10.21
N THR A 37 21.22 -1.92 10.73
CA THR A 37 20.13 -0.98 10.97
C THR A 37 19.90 -0.80 12.46
N ILE A 38 19.86 0.45 12.92
CA ILE A 38 19.60 0.83 14.32
C ILE A 38 18.45 1.83 14.34
N CYS A 39 17.46 1.53 15.17
CA CYS A 39 16.31 2.40 15.36
C CYS A 39 16.25 2.91 16.80
N LEU A 40 16.00 4.20 16.96
CA LEU A 40 15.97 4.87 18.25
C LEU A 40 14.67 5.64 18.44
N HIS A 41 14.13 5.57 19.67
CA HIS A 41 13.02 6.40 20.12
C HIS A 41 13.47 7.48 21.10
N LYS A 42 12.61 8.46 21.33
CA LYS A 42 12.80 9.56 22.29
C LYS A 42 14.04 10.42 22.00
N VAL A 43 14.50 10.43 20.77
CA VAL A 43 15.61 11.27 20.34
C VAL A 43 15.15 12.74 20.31
N GLN A 44 15.87 13.60 21.04
CA GLN A 44 15.59 15.04 21.03
C GLN A 44 16.36 15.72 19.89
N PRO A 45 15.85 16.83 19.33
CA PRO A 45 16.52 17.54 18.24
C PRO A 45 17.98 17.89 18.56
N ALA A 46 18.26 18.35 19.79
CA ALA A 46 19.62 18.70 20.19
C ALA A 46 20.57 17.49 20.27
N GLU A 47 20.04 16.33 20.64
CA GLU A 47 20.81 15.07 20.66
C GLU A 47 21.17 14.62 19.25
N PHE A 48 20.21 14.72 18.33
CA PHE A 48 20.44 14.42 16.92
C PHE A 48 21.53 15.34 16.31
N GLU A 49 21.42 16.65 16.49
CA GLU A 49 22.43 17.61 16.00
C GLU A 49 23.82 17.32 16.57
N LYS A 50 23.86 17.03 17.88
CA LYS A 50 25.12 16.67 18.53
C LYS A 50 25.70 15.40 17.90
N TYR A 51 24.88 14.37 17.69
CA TYR A 51 25.34 13.12 17.10
C TYR A 51 25.89 13.33 15.68
N VAL A 52 25.19 14.08 14.83
CA VAL A 52 25.69 14.43 13.49
C VAL A 52 27.07 15.12 13.61
N SER A 53 27.22 16.09 14.54
CA SER A 53 28.48 16.75 14.76
C SER A 53 29.59 15.81 15.22
N ASP A 54 29.28 14.90 16.13
CA ASP A 54 30.24 13.91 16.65
C ASP A 54 30.69 12.95 15.52
N VAL A 55 29.76 12.52 14.65
CA VAL A 55 30.07 11.69 13.47
C VAL A 55 31.03 12.43 12.52
N LEU A 56 30.78 13.71 12.28
CA LEU A 56 31.66 14.54 11.44
C LEU A 56 33.05 14.68 12.07
N CYS A 57 33.14 14.86 13.40
CA CYS A 57 34.42 14.92 14.11
C CYS A 57 35.23 13.60 14.01
N LEU A 58 34.57 12.48 13.80
CA LEU A 58 35.21 11.18 13.56
C LEU A 58 35.70 10.99 12.13
N GLY A 59 35.54 12.02 11.28
CA GLY A 59 36.06 12.07 9.92
C GLY A 59 35.10 11.58 8.84
N TYR A 60 33.83 11.41 9.15
CA TYR A 60 32.80 11.23 8.11
C TYR A 60 32.56 12.56 7.38
N ALA A 61 32.32 12.47 6.08
CA ALA A 61 31.99 13.61 5.23
C ALA A 61 30.52 13.54 4.83
N VAL A 62 29.83 14.69 4.85
CA VAL A 62 28.45 14.77 4.30
C VAL A 62 28.52 14.63 2.79
N ARG A 63 27.82 13.66 2.26
CA ARG A 63 27.61 13.48 0.82
C ARG A 63 26.30 14.07 0.37
N GLU A 64 25.27 13.92 1.19
CA GLU A 64 23.96 14.49 0.93
C GLU A 64 23.28 14.88 2.25
N GLU A 65 22.57 16.00 2.23
CA GLU A 65 21.68 16.45 3.28
C GLU A 65 20.42 17.01 2.64
N HIS A 66 19.25 16.56 3.10
CA HIS A 66 17.96 17.10 2.66
C HIS A 66 16.85 16.82 3.68
N THR A 67 15.66 17.31 3.35
CA THR A 67 14.45 17.05 4.15
C THR A 67 13.38 16.42 3.29
N LEU A 68 12.60 15.49 3.88
CA LEU A 68 11.36 14.97 3.33
C LEU A 68 10.22 15.37 4.28
N GLY A 69 9.52 16.45 3.94
CA GLY A 69 8.62 17.10 4.90
C GLY A 69 9.37 17.69 6.09
N ALA A 70 9.06 17.22 7.30
CA ALA A 70 9.74 17.61 8.53
C ALA A 70 10.92 16.70 8.89
N SER A 71 11.06 15.53 8.23
CA SER A 71 12.17 14.62 8.51
C SER A 71 13.49 15.17 7.97
N ARG A 72 14.58 14.81 8.61
CA ARG A 72 15.94 15.23 8.24
C ARG A 72 16.76 14.00 7.88
N PHE A 73 17.35 14.04 6.70
CA PHE A 73 18.19 12.98 6.18
C PHE A 73 19.62 13.45 5.98
N TYR A 74 20.57 12.61 6.40
CA TYR A 74 21.99 12.75 6.13
C TYR A 74 22.53 11.46 5.54
N ALA A 75 23.27 11.59 4.45
CA ALA A 75 24.12 10.54 3.91
C ALA A 75 25.58 10.95 4.16
N LEU A 76 26.27 10.14 4.95
CA LEU A 76 27.63 10.39 5.42
C LEU A 76 28.53 9.25 4.96
N GLU A 77 29.77 9.56 4.58
CA GLU A 77 30.71 8.57 4.10
C GLU A 77 32.08 8.73 4.74
N LYS A 78 32.68 7.60 5.09
CA LYS A 78 34.08 7.50 5.50
C LYS A 78 34.66 6.19 4.97
N GLU A 79 35.72 6.30 4.15
CA GLU A 79 36.34 5.15 3.49
C GLU A 79 35.32 4.34 2.68
N ASP A 80 35.08 3.07 3.05
CA ASP A 80 34.13 2.16 2.43
C ASP A 80 32.78 2.10 3.18
N THR A 81 32.59 2.92 4.20
CA THR A 81 31.39 2.90 5.05
C THR A 81 30.52 4.11 4.81
N ALA A 82 29.25 3.86 4.44
CA ALA A 82 28.19 4.84 4.39
C ALA A 82 27.34 4.78 5.67
N LEU A 83 26.90 5.95 6.16
CA LEU A 83 25.91 6.06 7.21
C LEU A 83 24.73 6.89 6.71
N PHE A 84 23.54 6.33 6.81
CA PHE A 84 22.29 7.02 6.50
C PHE A 84 21.54 7.30 7.78
N LEU A 85 21.40 8.57 8.12
CA LEU A 85 20.68 9.04 9.31
C LEU A 85 19.35 9.64 8.86
N ASN A 86 18.25 9.15 9.40
CA ASN A 86 16.93 9.68 9.12
C ASN A 86 16.22 10.00 10.43
N TYR A 87 15.94 11.28 10.68
CA TYR A 87 15.36 11.77 11.93
C TYR A 87 14.00 12.40 11.72
N TYR A 88 13.03 12.00 12.54
CA TYR A 88 11.65 12.45 12.53
C TYR A 88 11.36 13.25 13.81
N PRO A 89 11.56 14.57 13.80
CA PRO A 89 11.50 15.39 15.02
C PRO A 89 10.11 15.38 15.68
N GLY A 90 9.03 15.24 14.90
CA GLY A 90 7.66 15.26 15.41
C GLY A 90 7.33 14.09 16.35
N ILE A 91 8.02 12.97 16.19
CA ILE A 91 7.80 11.75 16.99
C ILE A 91 9.05 11.33 17.79
N GLY A 92 10.15 12.08 17.66
CA GLY A 92 11.41 11.74 18.33
C GLY A 92 11.99 10.39 17.91
N TYR A 93 11.83 10.03 16.64
CA TYR A 93 12.29 8.77 16.07
C TYR A 93 13.46 8.99 15.12
N MET A 94 14.43 8.08 15.16
CA MET A 94 15.58 8.12 14.28
C MET A 94 15.92 6.72 13.79
N THR A 95 16.26 6.59 12.52
CA THR A 95 16.93 5.41 11.97
C THR A 95 18.36 5.75 11.60
N LEU A 96 19.24 4.80 11.83
CA LEU A 96 20.61 4.82 11.37
C LEU A 96 20.88 3.51 10.62
N VAL A 97 21.27 3.62 9.37
CA VAL A 97 21.72 2.49 8.59
C VAL A 97 23.20 2.68 8.28
N GLY A 98 24.02 1.70 8.64
CA GLY A 98 25.41 1.60 8.23
C GLY A 98 25.54 0.59 7.11
N GLU A 99 26.14 0.97 5.99
CA GLU A 99 26.35 0.11 4.85
C GLU A 99 27.81 0.17 4.36
N LYS A 100 28.41 -1.00 4.14
CA LYS A 100 29.73 -1.10 3.56
C LYS A 100 29.64 -1.15 2.04
N ASP A 101 30.53 -0.43 1.37
CA ASP A 101 30.58 -0.39 -0.10
C ASP A 101 29.26 0.00 -0.78
N SER A 102 28.52 0.92 -0.18
CA SER A 102 27.20 1.33 -0.65
C SER A 102 27.19 1.69 -2.14
N GLY A 103 26.20 1.15 -2.84
CA GLY A 103 25.95 1.48 -4.24
C GLY A 103 25.32 2.86 -4.44
N TYR A 104 24.75 3.46 -3.37
CA TYR A 104 24.03 4.72 -3.45
C TYR A 104 24.85 5.86 -4.08
N TYR A 105 26.10 6.04 -3.63
CA TYR A 105 26.99 7.09 -4.16
C TYR A 105 27.60 6.74 -5.52
N ARG A 106 27.55 5.48 -5.92
CA ARG A 106 28.10 5.00 -7.20
C ARG A 106 27.10 5.09 -8.33
N LEU A 107 25.81 5.18 -7.98
CA LEU A 107 24.75 5.34 -8.95
C LEU A 107 24.80 6.76 -9.52
N GLN A 108 25.34 6.88 -10.72
CA GLN A 108 25.36 8.15 -11.45
C GLN A 108 24.41 8.03 -12.61
N ASP A 109 23.33 8.80 -12.56
CA ASP A 109 22.46 8.91 -13.72
C ASP A 109 23.18 9.67 -14.84
N ARG A 110 23.01 9.21 -16.05
CA ARG A 110 23.54 9.83 -17.27
C ARG A 110 22.36 10.09 -18.20
N PRO A 111 21.57 11.14 -17.91
CA PRO A 111 20.40 11.44 -18.70
C PRO A 111 20.78 11.81 -20.13
N GLY A 112 19.93 11.42 -21.06
CA GLY A 112 19.97 11.89 -22.45
C GLY A 112 19.40 13.30 -22.60
N CYS A 113 19.09 13.66 -23.84
CA CYS A 113 18.37 14.91 -24.10
C CYS A 113 16.89 14.77 -23.69
N GLU A 114 16.42 15.63 -22.82
CA GLU A 114 15.02 15.68 -22.44
C GLU A 114 14.19 16.33 -23.55
N CYS A 115 13.73 15.52 -24.50
CA CYS A 115 12.99 16.00 -25.68
C CYS A 115 11.66 15.25 -25.92
N MET A 116 11.29 14.34 -25.03
CA MET A 116 10.06 13.55 -25.12
C MET A 116 9.11 13.88 -23.96
N GLY A 117 7.81 13.66 -24.17
CA GLY A 117 6.85 13.66 -23.08
C GLY A 117 7.02 12.43 -22.20
N SER A 118 6.77 12.58 -20.91
CA SER A 118 6.86 11.47 -19.95
C SER A 118 5.57 10.65 -19.95
N LEU A 119 5.71 9.34 -19.77
CA LEU A 119 4.57 8.40 -19.76
C LEU A 119 4.65 7.51 -18.53
N LEU A 120 3.49 7.21 -17.93
CA LEU A 120 3.32 6.11 -17.00
C LEU A 120 2.48 5.03 -17.67
N THR A 121 2.98 3.81 -17.72
CA THR A 121 2.25 2.67 -18.25
C THR A 121 1.93 1.69 -17.12
N HIS A 122 0.66 1.39 -16.94
CA HIS A 122 0.18 0.28 -16.14
C HIS A 122 0.02 -0.93 -17.08
N ILE A 123 0.83 -1.95 -16.88
CA ILE A 123 0.79 -3.18 -17.67
C ILE A 123 -0.37 -4.05 -17.20
N ASP A 124 -1.21 -4.47 -18.13
CA ASP A 124 -2.34 -5.38 -17.86
C ASP A 124 -1.85 -6.83 -17.85
N LEU A 125 -1.59 -7.35 -16.67
CA LEU A 125 -1.07 -8.71 -16.47
C LEU A 125 -2.16 -9.76 -16.69
N GLU A 126 -1.76 -11.00 -17.00
CA GLU A 126 -2.67 -12.13 -17.19
C GLU A 126 -3.38 -12.53 -15.88
N ASP A 127 -2.72 -12.31 -14.73
CA ASP A 127 -3.25 -12.51 -13.39
C ASP A 127 -3.04 -11.24 -12.54
N TYR A 128 -3.36 -11.27 -11.25
CA TYR A 128 -2.98 -10.16 -10.37
C TYR A 128 -1.45 -10.05 -10.27
N GLY A 129 -0.96 -8.89 -9.89
CA GLY A 129 0.47 -8.63 -9.79
C GLY A 129 0.78 -7.18 -10.13
N MET A 130 1.98 -6.75 -9.87
CA MET A 130 2.36 -5.36 -10.09
C MET A 130 3.39 -5.24 -11.22
N SER A 131 3.07 -4.42 -12.22
CA SER A 131 4.02 -4.05 -13.28
C SER A 131 3.72 -2.63 -13.78
N TYR A 132 4.66 -1.73 -13.55
CA TYR A 132 4.61 -0.36 -14.05
C TYR A 132 5.88 0.01 -14.80
N MET A 133 5.70 0.82 -15.83
CA MET A 133 6.81 1.36 -16.61
C MET A 133 6.66 2.87 -16.73
N ILE A 134 7.72 3.60 -16.42
CA ILE A 134 7.77 5.06 -16.60
C ILE A 134 8.78 5.36 -17.70
N ARG A 135 8.31 5.92 -18.83
CA ARG A 135 9.19 6.54 -19.80
C ARG A 135 9.48 7.96 -19.38
N MET A 136 10.74 8.27 -19.17
CA MET A 136 11.23 9.59 -18.81
C MET A 136 11.35 10.51 -20.04
N ALA A 137 11.57 11.81 -19.79
CA ALA A 137 11.69 12.80 -20.86
C ALA A 137 12.91 12.59 -21.79
N ASP A 138 13.89 11.84 -21.37
CA ASP A 138 15.07 11.45 -22.18
C ASP A 138 14.88 10.13 -22.95
N GLY A 139 13.68 9.52 -22.87
CA GLY A 139 13.31 8.31 -23.58
C GLY A 139 13.75 6.99 -22.92
N ARG A 140 14.49 7.06 -21.81
CA ARG A 140 14.81 5.87 -20.97
C ARG A 140 13.63 5.53 -20.06
N PHE A 141 13.72 4.35 -19.46
CA PHE A 141 12.63 3.80 -18.65
C PHE A 141 13.07 3.53 -17.21
N LEU A 142 12.13 3.72 -16.28
CA LEU A 142 12.11 3.06 -14.99
C LEU A 142 11.05 1.95 -15.05
N VAL A 143 11.41 0.75 -14.61
CA VAL A 143 10.49 -0.40 -14.51
C VAL A 143 10.33 -0.74 -13.04
N LEU A 144 9.08 -0.81 -12.56
CA LEU A 144 8.75 -1.21 -11.20
C LEU A 144 8.08 -2.57 -11.25
N ASP A 145 8.69 -3.54 -10.59
CA ASP A 145 8.28 -4.94 -10.55
C ASP A 145 8.15 -5.55 -11.98
N GLY A 146 7.22 -6.47 -12.17
CA GLY A 146 7.03 -7.10 -13.48
C GLY A 146 5.86 -8.07 -13.52
N GLY A 147 5.41 -8.56 -12.35
CA GLY A 147 4.36 -9.56 -12.26
C GLY A 147 4.88 -11.00 -12.13
N TRP A 148 4.04 -11.96 -12.47
CA TRP A 148 4.29 -13.40 -12.42
C TRP A 148 5.27 -13.86 -13.51
N ASP A 149 5.80 -15.08 -13.37
CA ASP A 149 6.66 -15.75 -14.36
C ASP A 149 5.88 -16.25 -15.59
N LEU A 150 4.98 -15.41 -16.09
CA LEU A 150 4.19 -15.70 -17.26
C LEU A 150 4.82 -15.09 -18.51
N ALA A 151 5.07 -15.93 -19.52
CA ALA A 151 5.66 -15.47 -20.77
C ALA A 151 4.86 -14.35 -21.47
N PRO A 152 3.51 -14.36 -21.51
CA PRO A 152 2.73 -13.25 -22.06
C PRO A 152 2.99 -11.92 -21.37
N ASP A 153 3.19 -11.87 -20.05
CA ASP A 153 3.44 -10.65 -19.30
C ASP A 153 4.82 -10.05 -19.63
N ALA A 154 5.84 -10.91 -19.74
CA ALA A 154 7.15 -10.50 -20.22
C ALA A 154 7.10 -9.97 -21.67
N ASP A 155 6.27 -10.57 -22.52
CA ASP A 155 6.08 -10.13 -23.91
C ASP A 155 5.37 -8.77 -23.98
N LYS A 156 4.30 -8.56 -23.17
CA LYS A 156 3.62 -7.27 -23.05
C LYS A 156 4.57 -6.15 -22.59
N LEU A 157 5.34 -6.40 -21.53
CA LEU A 157 6.33 -5.44 -21.06
C LEU A 157 7.34 -5.08 -22.17
N MET A 158 7.88 -6.07 -22.87
CA MET A 158 8.82 -5.84 -23.98
C MET A 158 8.17 -5.10 -25.14
N GLU A 159 6.92 -5.40 -25.47
CA GLU A 159 6.17 -4.70 -26.51
C GLU A 159 6.02 -3.22 -26.15
N GLN A 160 5.63 -2.88 -24.92
CA GLN A 160 5.50 -1.49 -24.47
C GLN A 160 6.85 -0.76 -24.45
N LEU A 161 7.93 -1.43 -24.01
CA LEU A 161 9.28 -0.87 -24.10
C LEU A 161 9.66 -0.52 -25.54
N ARG A 162 9.47 -1.45 -26.49
CA ARG A 162 9.76 -1.23 -27.91
C ARG A 162 8.88 -0.13 -28.53
N LYS A 163 7.60 -0.12 -28.19
CA LYS A 163 6.63 0.85 -28.73
C LYS A 163 6.92 2.28 -28.30
N GLN A 164 7.43 2.45 -27.07
CA GLN A 164 7.64 3.77 -26.48
C GLN A 164 9.10 4.24 -26.54
N SER A 165 10.03 3.36 -26.84
CA SER A 165 11.45 3.70 -26.92
C SER A 165 11.78 4.50 -28.17
N PRO A 166 12.56 5.59 -28.06
CA PRO A 166 13.15 6.25 -29.22
C PRO A 166 14.29 5.44 -29.84
N GLU A 167 14.86 4.53 -29.06
CA GLU A 167 16.00 3.72 -29.46
C GLU A 167 15.55 2.33 -29.92
N LYS A 168 16.27 1.74 -30.88
CA LYS A 168 16.01 0.36 -31.33
C LYS A 168 16.13 -0.65 -30.20
N LYS A 169 17.03 -0.41 -29.25
CA LYS A 169 17.24 -1.19 -28.05
C LYS A 169 16.84 -0.34 -26.85
N PRO A 170 15.69 -0.61 -26.22
CA PRO A 170 15.22 0.18 -25.08
C PRO A 170 16.25 0.23 -23.95
N VAL A 171 16.37 1.38 -23.30
CA VAL A 171 17.27 1.59 -22.18
C VAL A 171 16.47 1.72 -20.89
N ILE A 172 16.64 0.78 -19.99
CA ILE A 172 16.05 0.78 -18.65
C ILE A 172 17.10 1.38 -17.70
N ALA A 173 16.87 2.62 -17.27
CA ALA A 173 17.76 3.33 -16.35
C ALA A 173 17.82 2.64 -14.99
N ALA A 174 16.67 2.17 -14.51
CA ALA A 174 16.60 1.34 -13.33
C ALA A 174 15.46 0.31 -13.43
N TRP A 175 15.74 -0.92 -13.05
CA TRP A 175 14.71 -1.90 -12.72
C TRP A 175 14.59 -1.97 -11.20
N ILE A 176 13.40 -1.70 -10.68
CA ILE A 176 13.13 -1.53 -9.25
C ILE A 176 12.22 -2.66 -8.82
N PHE A 177 12.64 -3.43 -7.81
CA PHE A 177 11.78 -4.45 -7.20
C PHE A 177 11.35 -3.99 -5.82
N THR A 178 10.03 -3.97 -5.58
CA THR A 178 9.46 -3.45 -4.34
C THR A 178 9.66 -4.41 -3.17
N HIS A 179 9.35 -5.68 -3.35
CA HIS A 179 9.50 -6.73 -2.35
C HIS A 179 9.56 -8.11 -3.00
N PRO A 180 10.01 -9.16 -2.28
CA PRO A 180 10.29 -10.47 -2.87
C PRO A 180 9.07 -11.41 -2.94
N HIS A 181 7.90 -10.93 -3.38
CA HIS A 181 6.77 -11.79 -3.72
C HIS A 181 6.75 -12.15 -5.20
N ILE A 182 6.24 -13.32 -5.48
CA ILE A 182 6.26 -13.98 -6.79
C ILE A 182 5.55 -13.16 -7.88
N ASP A 183 4.48 -12.50 -7.55
CA ASP A 183 3.67 -11.66 -8.45
C ASP A 183 4.23 -10.23 -8.63
N HIS A 184 5.46 -9.99 -8.16
CA HIS A 184 6.21 -8.76 -8.35
C HIS A 184 7.47 -8.94 -9.18
N TYR A 185 8.34 -9.89 -8.83
CA TYR A 185 9.65 -9.98 -9.47
C TYR A 185 9.81 -11.14 -10.46
N ARG A 186 8.99 -12.20 -10.41
CA ARG A 186 9.22 -13.39 -11.21
C ARG A 186 9.13 -13.17 -12.73
N CYS A 187 8.31 -12.22 -13.18
CA CYS A 187 8.29 -11.87 -14.59
C CYS A 187 9.67 -11.41 -15.11
N PHE A 188 10.46 -10.74 -14.25
CA PHE A 188 11.83 -10.38 -14.61
C PHE A 188 12.68 -11.59 -14.99
N LEU A 189 12.52 -12.74 -14.32
CA LEU A 189 13.29 -13.95 -14.62
C LEU A 189 13.02 -14.40 -16.06
N VAL A 190 11.76 -14.48 -16.45
CA VAL A 190 11.34 -14.84 -17.81
C VAL A 190 11.77 -13.78 -18.83
N PHE A 191 11.57 -12.51 -18.48
CA PHE A 191 11.96 -11.38 -19.30
C PHE A 191 13.47 -11.39 -19.56
N TYR A 192 14.28 -11.58 -18.52
CA TYR A 192 15.73 -11.57 -18.61
C TYR A 192 16.26 -12.73 -19.48
N GLU A 193 15.74 -13.94 -19.29
CA GLU A 193 16.09 -15.07 -20.13
C GLU A 193 15.83 -14.83 -21.62
N LYS A 194 14.68 -14.21 -21.91
CA LYS A 194 14.21 -14.04 -23.29
C LYS A 194 14.75 -12.79 -23.96
N TYR A 195 14.90 -11.69 -23.24
CA TYR A 195 15.09 -10.35 -23.80
C TYR A 195 16.33 -9.59 -23.33
N ARG A 196 17.21 -10.16 -22.47
CA ARG A 196 18.39 -9.45 -21.97
C ARG A 196 19.27 -8.86 -23.07
N GLU A 197 19.33 -9.50 -24.23
CA GLU A 197 20.12 -9.02 -25.37
C GLU A 197 19.40 -7.90 -26.17
N ASP A 198 18.11 -7.73 -25.94
CA ASP A 198 17.26 -6.78 -26.64
C ASP A 198 17.06 -5.45 -25.88
N VAL A 199 17.53 -5.37 -24.64
CA VAL A 199 17.44 -4.17 -23.79
C VAL A 199 18.82 -3.80 -23.21
N VAL A 200 18.94 -2.59 -22.72
CA VAL A 200 20.06 -2.17 -21.87
C VAL A 200 19.52 -1.85 -20.49
N ILE A 201 19.92 -2.61 -19.48
CA ILE A 201 19.63 -2.30 -18.08
C ILE A 201 20.83 -1.59 -17.50
N GLN A 202 20.63 -0.41 -16.90
CA GLN A 202 21.72 0.42 -16.36
C GLN A 202 21.90 0.24 -14.85
N SER A 203 20.84 -0.09 -14.11
CA SER A 203 20.93 -0.38 -12.68
C SER A 203 19.77 -1.24 -12.19
N PHE A 204 19.98 -1.94 -11.08
CA PHE A 204 18.96 -2.60 -10.28
C PHE A 204 18.83 -1.93 -8.93
N LEU A 205 17.59 -1.69 -8.49
CA LEU A 205 17.28 -1.11 -7.20
C LEU A 205 16.32 -2.06 -6.44
N TYR A 206 16.80 -2.68 -5.39
CA TYR A 206 15.99 -3.47 -4.47
C TYR A 206 16.69 -3.63 -3.12
N ASN A 207 15.92 -3.83 -2.07
CA ASN A 207 16.43 -4.07 -0.72
C ASN A 207 15.75 -5.33 -0.15
N PHE A 208 16.09 -6.49 -0.74
CA PHE A 208 15.60 -7.76 -0.22
C PHE A 208 16.52 -8.19 0.91
N PRO A 209 15.96 -8.68 2.03
CA PRO A 209 16.76 -9.25 3.10
C PRO A 209 17.49 -10.50 2.62
N GLU A 210 18.68 -10.75 3.17
CA GLU A 210 19.38 -11.99 2.92
C GLU A 210 18.55 -13.18 3.45
N ILE A 211 18.33 -14.19 2.59
CA ILE A 211 17.52 -15.35 2.96
C ILE A 211 18.36 -16.28 3.82
N THR A 212 18.26 -16.08 5.13
CA THR A 212 18.90 -16.93 6.13
C THR A 212 17.87 -17.87 6.78
N GLU A 213 18.34 -18.98 7.38
CA GLU A 213 17.47 -19.89 8.15
C GLU A 213 16.74 -19.16 9.28
N GLU A 214 17.34 -18.12 9.83
CA GLU A 214 16.75 -17.29 10.86
C GLU A 214 15.60 -16.43 10.32
N LEU A 215 15.80 -15.74 9.19
CA LEU A 215 14.75 -14.98 8.54
C LEU A 215 13.58 -15.88 8.17
N VAL A 216 13.89 -17.07 7.63
CA VAL A 216 12.91 -18.13 7.31
C VAL A 216 12.05 -18.47 8.49
N SER A 217 12.65 -18.63 9.65
CA SER A 217 11.92 -18.96 10.89
C SER A 217 11.04 -17.83 11.40
N ARG A 218 11.41 -16.57 11.12
CA ARG A 218 10.64 -15.37 11.49
C ARG A 218 9.51 -15.05 10.54
N VAL A 219 9.67 -15.40 9.26
CA VAL A 219 8.72 -15.10 8.19
C VAL A 219 8.36 -16.38 7.43
N PRO A 220 7.48 -17.22 7.99
CA PRO A 220 7.18 -18.54 7.45
C PRO A 220 6.60 -18.55 6.02
N LEU A 221 6.06 -17.43 5.55
CA LEU A 221 5.48 -17.30 4.21
C LEU A 221 6.49 -17.01 3.09
N LEU A 222 7.75 -16.76 3.43
CA LEU A 222 8.81 -16.52 2.44
C LEU A 222 9.34 -17.79 1.76
N LEU A 223 8.86 -18.97 2.11
CA LEU A 223 9.70 -20.16 2.03
C LEU A 223 9.00 -21.43 1.61
N GLU A 224 8.20 -21.33 0.61
CA GLU A 224 8.08 -22.47 -0.27
C GLU A 224 9.43 -22.65 -1.01
N GLU A 225 9.90 -23.89 -1.14
CA GLU A 225 11.21 -24.20 -1.78
C GLU A 225 11.33 -23.55 -3.17
N GLU A 226 10.22 -23.45 -3.88
CA GLU A 226 10.08 -22.81 -5.19
C GLU A 226 10.33 -21.30 -5.15
N GLU A 227 9.91 -20.60 -4.11
CA GLU A 227 10.15 -19.17 -3.94
C GLU A 227 11.62 -18.89 -3.64
N THR A 228 12.20 -19.69 -2.78
CA THR A 228 13.63 -19.61 -2.45
C THR A 228 14.50 -19.83 -3.69
N GLU A 229 14.14 -20.78 -4.55
CA GLU A 229 14.86 -21.04 -5.81
C GLU A 229 14.74 -19.87 -6.79
N ALA A 230 13.55 -19.28 -6.91
CA ALA A 230 13.33 -18.13 -7.79
C ALA A 230 14.13 -16.90 -7.32
N LEU A 231 14.23 -16.66 -6.00
CA LEU A 231 15.05 -15.57 -5.45
C LEU A 231 16.55 -15.80 -5.69
N ARG A 232 17.05 -17.02 -5.52
CA ARG A 232 18.44 -17.36 -5.87
C ARG A 232 18.73 -17.10 -7.34
N LYS A 233 17.78 -17.44 -8.21
CA LYS A 233 17.91 -17.18 -9.64
C LYS A 233 17.91 -15.67 -9.95
N LEU A 234 17.10 -14.88 -9.26
CA LEU A 234 17.16 -13.41 -9.35
C LEU A 234 18.55 -12.90 -8.97
N GLU A 235 19.08 -13.33 -7.83
CA GLU A 235 20.41 -12.93 -7.38
C GLU A 235 21.53 -13.36 -8.37
N GLU A 236 21.43 -14.56 -8.93
CA GLU A 236 22.35 -15.04 -9.96
C GLU A 236 22.29 -14.14 -11.21
N TYR A 237 21.10 -13.80 -11.70
CA TYR A 237 20.95 -12.98 -12.90
C TYR A 237 21.44 -11.55 -12.67
N VAL A 238 21.09 -10.96 -11.54
CA VAL A 238 21.51 -9.61 -11.20
C VAL A 238 23.02 -9.53 -10.99
N SER A 239 23.60 -10.41 -10.17
CA SER A 239 25.05 -10.41 -9.92
C SER A 239 25.86 -10.80 -11.16
N GLY A 240 25.38 -11.76 -11.94
CA GLY A 240 26.02 -12.20 -13.19
C GLY A 240 25.95 -11.18 -14.33
N SER A 241 25.04 -10.22 -14.27
CA SER A 241 24.85 -9.18 -15.28
C SER A 241 26.00 -8.15 -15.33
N GLY A 242 26.71 -7.95 -14.22
CA GLY A 242 27.68 -6.87 -14.06
C GLY A 242 27.06 -5.47 -14.00
N VAL A 243 25.73 -5.37 -13.92
CA VAL A 243 25.00 -4.12 -13.80
C VAL A 243 25.03 -3.63 -12.34
N PRO A 244 25.28 -2.34 -12.08
CA PRO A 244 25.25 -1.79 -10.73
C PRO A 244 23.93 -2.11 -10.00
N THR A 245 24.07 -2.63 -8.79
CA THR A 245 22.94 -2.89 -7.89
C THR A 245 23.02 -1.96 -6.70
N VAL A 246 21.90 -1.36 -6.34
CA VAL A 246 21.78 -0.43 -5.22
C VAL A 246 20.70 -0.95 -4.29
N ARG A 247 20.97 -0.88 -3.00
CA ARG A 247 20.00 -1.17 -1.93
C ARG A 247 19.36 0.14 -1.48
N PRO A 248 18.08 0.40 -1.79
CA PRO A 248 17.41 1.61 -1.34
C PRO A 248 17.12 1.57 0.16
N HIS A 249 17.47 2.65 0.86
CA HIS A 249 17.17 2.86 2.27
C HIS A 249 16.22 4.04 2.46
N THR A 250 15.40 3.99 3.50
CA THR A 250 14.44 5.06 3.82
C THR A 250 15.14 6.40 3.98
N GLY A 251 14.58 7.42 3.36
CA GLY A 251 15.10 8.78 3.33
C GLY A 251 15.94 9.10 2.09
N GLN A 252 16.48 8.12 1.39
CA GLN A 252 17.27 8.34 0.18
C GLN A 252 16.44 8.94 -0.96
N VAL A 253 17.10 9.73 -1.80
CA VAL A 253 16.49 10.37 -2.97
C VAL A 253 17.33 10.06 -4.20
N TYR A 254 16.70 9.41 -5.17
CA TYR A 254 17.30 9.12 -6.46
C TYR A 254 16.80 10.10 -7.53
N ARG A 255 17.66 10.41 -8.49
CA ARG A 255 17.33 11.27 -9.62
C ARG A 255 17.69 10.55 -10.92
N PHE A 256 16.67 10.41 -11.79
CA PHE A 256 16.81 9.84 -13.11
C PHE A 256 16.19 10.80 -14.12
N ALA A 257 16.99 11.43 -14.96
CA ALA A 257 16.51 12.46 -15.88
C ALA A 257 15.58 13.47 -15.18
N ASN A 258 14.33 13.57 -15.60
CA ASN A 258 13.33 14.44 -15.00
C ASN A 258 12.51 13.81 -13.85
N VAL A 259 12.91 12.65 -13.36
CA VAL A 259 12.25 11.97 -12.23
C VAL A 259 13.05 12.18 -10.95
N ARG A 260 12.39 12.63 -9.90
CA ARG A 260 12.89 12.61 -8.52
C ARG A 260 12.14 11.53 -7.76
N MET A 261 12.83 10.50 -7.29
CA MET A 261 12.27 9.37 -6.56
C MET A 261 12.74 9.39 -5.12
N GLU A 262 11.82 9.40 -4.18
CA GLU A 262 12.03 9.37 -2.73
C GLU A 262 11.68 7.99 -2.18
N VAL A 263 12.53 7.46 -1.31
CA VAL A 263 12.25 6.23 -0.57
C VAL A 263 11.61 6.62 0.77
N LEU A 264 10.31 6.45 0.89
CA LEU A 264 9.55 6.80 2.10
C LEU A 264 9.49 5.66 3.11
N ALA A 265 9.60 4.42 2.66
CA ALA A 265 9.80 3.23 3.49
C ALA A 265 10.63 2.19 2.73
N SER A 266 11.33 1.38 3.49
CA SER A 266 12.15 0.26 3.05
C SER A 266 12.11 -0.87 4.09
N PRO A 267 12.72 -2.03 3.84
CA PRO A 267 12.83 -3.09 4.84
C PRO A 267 13.42 -2.65 6.18
N ASP A 268 14.24 -1.59 6.21
CA ASP A 268 14.79 -1.03 7.45
C ASP A 268 13.70 -0.64 8.46
N ASP A 269 12.51 -0.32 8.00
CA ASP A 269 11.38 0.10 8.81
C ASP A 269 10.52 -1.07 9.33
N ALA A 270 10.67 -2.24 8.74
CA ALA A 270 9.93 -3.45 9.12
C ALA A 270 10.45 -4.13 10.40
N CYS A 271 11.46 -3.55 11.02
CA CYS A 271 12.14 -4.07 12.20
C CYS A 271 11.25 -4.28 13.44
N TYR A 272 10.05 -3.75 13.45
CA TYR A 272 9.19 -3.71 14.65
C TYR A 272 8.05 -4.71 14.68
N ALA A 273 7.70 -5.28 13.56
CA ALA A 273 6.53 -6.16 13.47
C ALA A 273 6.96 -7.62 13.26
N PRO A 274 6.13 -8.60 13.61
CA PRO A 274 6.21 -9.90 12.98
C PRO A 274 5.96 -9.66 11.48
N CYS A 275 7.06 -9.46 10.75
CA CYS A 275 7.02 -9.09 9.34
C CYS A 275 6.39 -10.20 8.52
N ASN A 276 5.43 -9.84 7.69
CA ASN A 276 5.18 -10.59 6.48
C ASN A 276 6.02 -9.97 5.36
N VAL A 277 6.13 -10.63 4.23
CA VAL A 277 6.93 -10.17 3.07
C VAL A 277 6.40 -8.87 2.51
N ASN A 278 5.11 -8.62 2.61
CA ASN A 278 4.47 -7.38 2.17
C ASN A 278 4.96 -6.16 2.95
N SER A 279 5.18 -6.33 4.27
CA SER A 279 5.62 -5.26 5.17
C SER A 279 7.01 -4.70 4.85
N ILE A 280 7.82 -5.44 4.08
CA ILE A 280 9.15 -4.99 3.63
C ILE A 280 9.13 -4.31 2.27
N SER A 281 7.96 -3.98 1.73
CA SER A 281 7.83 -3.27 0.47
C SER A 281 8.53 -1.92 0.50
N LEU A 282 9.24 -1.60 -0.59
CA LEU A 282 9.66 -0.23 -0.86
C LEU A 282 8.44 0.64 -1.13
N VAL A 283 8.28 1.71 -0.35
CA VAL A 283 7.30 2.74 -0.63
C VAL A 283 8.01 3.91 -1.29
N LEU A 284 7.68 4.16 -2.55
CA LEU A 284 8.38 5.10 -3.40
C LEU A 284 7.45 6.24 -3.82
N ARG A 285 7.88 7.48 -3.63
CA ARG A 285 7.18 8.63 -4.19
C ARG A 285 8.00 9.24 -5.31
N MET A 286 7.43 9.28 -6.50
CA MET A 286 8.07 9.86 -7.68
C MET A 286 7.44 11.20 -8.01
N GLU A 287 8.28 12.21 -8.25
CA GLU A 287 7.88 13.48 -8.80
C GLU A 287 8.37 13.57 -10.24
N ILE A 288 7.46 13.75 -11.17
CA ILE A 288 7.70 13.81 -12.61
C ILE A 288 6.70 14.76 -13.25
N GLU A 289 7.16 15.67 -14.11
CA GLU A 289 6.32 16.71 -14.77
C GLU A 289 5.49 17.53 -13.77
N GLY A 290 6.01 17.75 -12.56
CA GLY A 290 5.31 18.46 -11.50
C GLY A 290 4.17 17.67 -10.84
N GLN A 291 4.02 16.41 -11.15
CA GLN A 291 3.02 15.49 -10.59
C GLN A 291 3.67 14.46 -9.67
N ARG A 292 2.99 14.08 -8.59
CA ARG A 292 3.47 13.12 -7.62
C ARG A 292 2.71 11.81 -7.72
N ILE A 293 3.46 10.73 -7.78
CA ILE A 293 2.95 9.37 -7.88
C ILE A 293 3.50 8.58 -6.68
N LEU A 294 2.61 8.00 -5.88
CA LEU A 294 2.99 7.13 -4.77
C LEU A 294 2.79 5.67 -5.16
N PHE A 295 3.88 4.91 -5.10
CA PHE A 295 3.89 3.46 -5.23
C PHE A 295 4.11 2.86 -3.85
N CYS A 296 3.19 2.01 -3.41
CA CYS A 296 3.19 1.43 -2.07
C CYS A 296 3.65 -0.04 -2.05
N GLY A 297 3.87 -0.64 -3.23
CA GLY A 297 4.02 -2.10 -3.29
C GLY A 297 2.83 -2.78 -2.64
N ASP A 298 3.10 -3.72 -1.76
CA ASP A 298 2.07 -4.46 -1.03
C ASP A 298 2.05 -4.16 0.48
N SER A 299 2.64 -3.02 0.90
CA SER A 299 2.55 -2.56 2.29
C SER A 299 1.11 -2.57 2.79
N GLU A 300 0.87 -3.15 3.96
CA GLU A 300 -0.47 -3.34 4.53
C GLU A 300 -0.81 -2.28 5.61
N LEU A 301 -1.59 -2.67 6.62
CA LEU A 301 -1.99 -1.79 7.73
C LEU A 301 -0.79 -1.26 8.54
N ASP A 302 0.32 -1.98 8.54
CA ASP A 302 1.57 -1.60 9.19
C ASP A 302 2.18 -0.32 8.61
N MET A 303 1.86 0.04 7.36
CA MET A 303 2.32 1.31 6.76
C MET A 303 1.81 2.57 7.49
N VAL A 304 1.00 2.43 8.54
CA VAL A 304 0.45 3.57 9.33
C VAL A 304 1.53 4.53 9.82
N PHE A 305 2.75 4.04 10.09
CA PHE A 305 3.87 4.89 10.50
C PHE A 305 4.23 5.97 9.48
N LEU A 306 3.91 5.79 8.20
CA LEU A 306 4.09 6.82 7.17
C LEU A 306 3.27 8.07 7.48
N ALA A 307 2.04 7.89 7.98
CA ALA A 307 1.19 9.01 8.38
C ALA A 307 1.79 9.79 9.56
N GLU A 308 2.39 9.10 10.52
CA GLU A 308 3.04 9.70 11.68
C GLU A 308 4.33 10.46 11.32
N ARG A 309 5.11 9.89 10.39
CA ARG A 309 6.40 10.45 9.96
C ARG A 309 6.24 11.63 9.01
N TYR A 310 5.34 11.51 8.05
CA TYR A 310 5.28 12.43 6.91
C TYR A 310 4.01 13.29 6.85
N GLY A 311 2.90 12.86 7.45
CA GLY A 311 1.65 13.62 7.47
C GLY A 311 1.25 14.13 6.08
N THR A 312 0.97 15.42 5.95
CA THR A 312 0.56 16.06 4.69
C THR A 312 1.63 16.05 3.59
N TYR A 313 2.87 15.72 3.92
CA TYR A 313 3.93 15.56 2.93
C TYR A 313 3.65 14.38 1.98
N LEU A 314 2.85 13.39 2.40
CA LEU A 314 2.43 12.26 1.57
C LEU A 314 1.55 12.64 0.39
N LYS A 315 1.01 13.86 0.32
CA LYS A 315 0.13 14.29 -0.77
C LYS A 315 0.70 13.89 -2.13
N SER A 316 -0.07 13.09 -2.87
CA SER A 316 0.27 12.62 -4.20
C SER A 316 -0.95 12.65 -5.10
N ASP A 317 -0.76 12.84 -6.39
CA ASP A 317 -1.85 12.99 -7.36
C ASP A 317 -2.34 11.62 -7.82
N LEU A 318 -1.39 10.68 -8.00
CA LEU A 318 -1.67 9.29 -8.34
C LEU A 318 -1.22 8.39 -7.18
N LEU A 319 -1.98 7.34 -6.92
CA LEU A 319 -1.68 6.32 -5.90
C LEU A 319 -1.78 4.93 -6.53
N GLN A 320 -0.71 4.14 -6.48
CA GLN A 320 -0.85 2.70 -6.61
C GLN A 320 -1.45 2.18 -5.30
N VAL A 321 -2.66 1.64 -5.40
CA VAL A 321 -3.38 1.08 -4.26
C VAL A 321 -2.63 -0.15 -3.77
N THR A 322 -2.24 -0.13 -2.50
CA THR A 322 -1.38 -1.16 -1.93
C THR A 322 -1.98 -2.55 -2.04
N HIS A 323 -1.11 -3.55 -2.18
CA HIS A 323 -1.45 -4.99 -2.19
C HIS A 323 -2.63 -5.30 -3.13
N HIS A 324 -2.56 -4.77 -4.35
CA HIS A 324 -3.60 -4.92 -5.38
C HIS A 324 -5.02 -4.52 -4.92
N GLY A 325 -5.14 -3.87 -3.75
CA GLY A 325 -6.40 -3.61 -3.08
C GLY A 325 -6.97 -4.81 -2.31
N PHE A 326 -6.23 -5.92 -2.14
CA PHE A 326 -6.72 -7.13 -1.47
C PHE A 326 -6.78 -7.01 0.05
N ASN A 327 -5.66 -6.65 0.67
CA ASN A 327 -5.57 -6.38 2.09
C ASN A 327 -5.26 -4.91 2.25
N GLY A 328 -6.26 -4.09 2.43
CA GLY A 328 -6.15 -2.66 2.35
C GLY A 328 -4.96 -2.06 3.09
N GLY A 329 -4.48 -0.94 2.59
CA GLY A 329 -3.46 -0.14 3.24
C GLY A 329 -3.99 0.56 4.50
N SER A 330 -3.37 1.66 4.85
CA SER A 330 -3.75 2.44 6.03
C SER A 330 -4.67 3.61 5.65
N ILE A 331 -5.88 3.67 6.21
CA ILE A 331 -6.82 4.80 6.02
C ILE A 331 -6.16 6.15 6.38
N PRO A 332 -5.44 6.31 7.51
CA PRO A 332 -4.68 7.52 7.80
C PRO A 332 -3.72 7.91 6.68
N VAL A 333 -2.97 6.96 6.13
CA VAL A 333 -2.05 7.22 5.02
C VAL A 333 -2.81 7.70 3.80
N TYR A 334 -3.86 6.99 3.39
CA TYR A 334 -4.68 7.37 2.23
C TYR A 334 -5.29 8.77 2.37
N ARG A 335 -5.70 9.17 3.58
CA ARG A 335 -6.20 10.52 3.85
C ARG A 335 -5.13 11.60 3.66
N PHE A 336 -3.88 11.33 4.01
CA PHE A 336 -2.78 12.26 3.76
C PHE A 336 -2.34 12.27 2.29
N VAL A 337 -2.41 11.12 1.62
CA VAL A 337 -2.12 11.02 0.18
C VAL A 337 -3.16 11.77 -0.64
N TRP A 338 -4.44 11.60 -0.33
CA TRP A 338 -5.57 12.25 -1.02
C TRP A 338 -5.45 12.24 -2.55
N PRO A 339 -5.42 11.07 -3.19
CA PRO A 339 -5.14 10.96 -4.61
C PRO A 339 -6.33 11.41 -5.47
N GLU A 340 -6.06 11.88 -6.68
CA GLU A 340 -7.09 12.06 -7.70
C GLU A 340 -7.32 10.79 -8.53
N VAL A 341 -6.26 10.00 -8.72
CA VAL A 341 -6.28 8.77 -9.51
C VAL A 341 -5.72 7.62 -8.69
N CYS A 342 -6.44 6.51 -8.66
CA CYS A 342 -5.97 5.25 -8.08
C CYS A 342 -5.61 4.27 -9.20
N LEU A 343 -4.42 3.70 -9.11
CA LEU A 343 -3.93 2.61 -9.94
C LEU A 343 -4.08 1.31 -9.15
N VAL A 344 -4.89 0.39 -9.64
CA VAL A 344 -5.16 -0.88 -8.95
C VAL A 344 -4.68 -2.03 -9.82
N PRO A 345 -3.52 -2.64 -9.49
CA PRO A 345 -2.89 -3.66 -10.33
C PRO A 345 -3.57 -5.02 -10.19
N VAL A 346 -4.86 -5.06 -10.49
CA VAL A 346 -5.70 -6.26 -10.47
C VAL A 346 -6.90 -6.05 -11.39
N SER A 347 -7.50 -7.14 -11.85
CA SER A 347 -8.67 -7.04 -12.70
C SER A 347 -9.85 -6.35 -12.02
N GLU A 348 -10.64 -5.64 -12.82
CA GLU A 348 -11.89 -5.00 -12.38
C GLU A 348 -12.82 -5.97 -11.65
N LYS A 349 -12.93 -7.18 -12.15
CA LYS A 349 -13.74 -8.24 -11.56
C LYS A 349 -13.30 -8.62 -10.14
N LEU A 350 -12.00 -8.71 -9.91
CA LEU A 350 -11.44 -9.04 -8.59
C LEU A 350 -11.57 -7.84 -7.64
N PHE A 351 -11.22 -6.64 -8.09
CA PHE A 351 -11.30 -5.45 -7.26
C PHE A 351 -12.73 -5.15 -6.81
N TYR A 352 -13.69 -5.07 -7.73
CA TYR A 352 -15.08 -4.74 -7.39
C TYR A 352 -15.92 -5.94 -6.95
N GLY A 353 -15.50 -7.17 -7.28
CA GLY A 353 -16.31 -8.38 -7.05
C GLY A 353 -16.08 -9.06 -5.72
N THR A 354 -14.86 -9.45 -5.41
CA THR A 354 -14.61 -10.43 -4.36
C THR A 354 -13.70 -9.94 -3.23
N PHE A 355 -12.63 -9.22 -3.53
CA PHE A 355 -11.60 -8.91 -2.54
C PHE A 355 -11.41 -7.43 -2.25
N GLY A 356 -11.12 -6.61 -3.25
CA GLY A 356 -10.68 -5.25 -3.05
C GLY A 356 -11.74 -4.30 -2.52
N TYR A 357 -12.90 -4.30 -3.13
CA TYR A 357 -13.97 -3.34 -2.86
C TYR A 357 -14.52 -3.41 -1.42
N HIS A 358 -14.54 -4.60 -0.83
CA HIS A 358 -15.10 -4.80 0.52
C HIS A 358 -14.17 -4.33 1.64
N ARG A 359 -12.94 -3.96 1.35
CA ARG A 359 -12.01 -3.44 2.34
C ARG A 359 -12.37 -2.01 2.72
N ALA A 360 -12.36 -1.72 4.02
CA ALA A 360 -12.69 -0.40 4.53
C ALA A 360 -11.77 0.70 3.97
N GLU A 361 -10.52 0.37 3.71
CA GLU A 361 -9.49 1.25 3.18
C GLU A 361 -9.81 1.65 1.73
N ASN A 362 -10.20 0.70 0.89
CA ASN A 362 -10.59 0.97 -0.49
C ASN A 362 -11.92 1.74 -0.55
N GLN A 363 -12.84 1.45 0.37
CA GLN A 363 -14.07 2.22 0.50
C GLN A 363 -13.81 3.65 0.93
N ALA A 364 -12.81 3.88 1.80
CA ALA A 364 -12.40 5.23 2.17
C ALA A 364 -11.85 6.01 0.96
N LEU A 365 -11.05 5.38 0.10
CA LEU A 365 -10.61 6.00 -1.15
C LEU A 365 -11.79 6.42 -2.03
N ILE A 366 -12.75 5.52 -2.20
CA ILE A 366 -13.88 5.72 -3.10
C ILE A 366 -14.89 6.74 -2.56
N TYR A 367 -15.21 6.67 -1.25
CA TYR A 367 -16.31 7.45 -0.67
C TYR A 367 -15.88 8.68 0.12
N ASP A 368 -14.70 8.64 0.76
CA ASP A 368 -14.28 9.71 1.66
C ASP A 368 -13.30 10.69 1.00
N LEU A 369 -12.56 10.27 -0.04
CA LEU A 369 -11.42 11.02 -0.56
C LEU A 369 -11.59 11.62 -1.95
N ASP A 370 -12.77 11.53 -2.53
CA ASP A 370 -13.08 12.16 -3.83
C ASP A 370 -12.16 11.72 -4.99
N VAL A 371 -11.76 10.44 -4.97
CA VAL A 371 -11.00 9.85 -6.07
C VAL A 371 -11.80 9.96 -7.36
N LYS A 372 -11.20 10.58 -8.37
CA LYS A 372 -11.88 10.89 -9.63
C LYS A 372 -11.82 9.75 -10.63
N GLU A 373 -10.75 8.96 -10.59
CA GLU A 373 -10.57 7.84 -11.51
C GLU A 373 -9.89 6.67 -10.82
N ILE A 374 -10.42 5.47 -11.07
CA ILE A 374 -9.83 4.20 -10.66
C ILE A 374 -9.48 3.44 -11.93
N ILE A 375 -8.20 3.13 -12.10
CA ILE A 375 -7.65 2.39 -13.22
C ILE A 375 -7.29 1.00 -12.73
N THR A 376 -8.02 0.00 -13.21
CA THR A 376 -7.79 -1.43 -12.92
C THR A 376 -7.12 -2.11 -14.11
N GLY A 377 -6.55 -3.28 -13.90
CA GLY A 377 -6.18 -4.22 -14.96
C GLY A 377 -7.42 -4.75 -15.72
N SER A 378 -7.21 -5.68 -16.64
CA SER A 378 -8.22 -6.33 -17.50
C SER A 378 -8.89 -5.46 -18.58
N THR A 379 -8.37 -4.27 -18.81
CA THR A 379 -8.85 -3.38 -19.89
C THR A 379 -7.79 -3.12 -20.95
N GLY A 380 -6.71 -3.87 -20.92
CA GLY A 380 -5.49 -3.67 -21.69
C GLY A 380 -4.54 -2.67 -21.03
N ASP A 381 -3.31 -2.63 -21.50
CA ASP A 381 -2.29 -1.71 -21.00
C ASP A 381 -2.77 -0.26 -21.03
N ARG A 382 -2.58 0.45 -19.93
CA ARG A 382 -3.00 1.86 -19.80
C ARG A 382 -1.78 2.76 -19.82
N VAL A 383 -1.64 3.52 -20.89
CA VAL A 383 -0.58 4.51 -21.07
C VAL A 383 -1.13 5.90 -20.71
N LEU A 384 -0.56 6.49 -19.66
CA LEU A 384 -0.92 7.79 -19.13
C LEU A 384 0.14 8.83 -19.52
N GLU A 385 -0.23 9.84 -20.29
CA GLU A 385 0.65 10.99 -20.57
C GLU A 385 0.76 11.86 -19.31
N LEU A 386 2.00 12.12 -18.88
CA LEU A 386 2.25 12.93 -17.68
C LEU A 386 2.52 14.40 -18.04
N PRO A 387 1.99 15.37 -17.30
CA PRO A 387 1.13 15.20 -16.13
C PRO A 387 -0.27 14.70 -16.52
N TYR A 388 -0.71 13.62 -15.90
CA TYR A 388 -1.98 12.99 -16.20
C TYR A 388 -3.14 13.75 -15.54
N ARG A 389 -4.20 13.94 -16.29
CA ARG A 389 -5.46 14.48 -15.77
C ARG A 389 -6.49 13.37 -15.70
N ALA A 390 -7.05 13.18 -14.51
CA ALA A 390 -8.11 12.21 -14.28
C ALA A 390 -9.23 12.36 -15.33
N LYS A 391 -9.60 11.24 -15.93
CA LYS A 391 -10.71 11.16 -16.88
C LYS A 391 -11.77 10.27 -16.24
N PRO A 392 -12.94 10.81 -15.85
CA PRO A 392 -14.02 9.98 -15.35
C PRO A 392 -14.31 8.86 -16.37
N ASN A 393 -14.02 7.63 -16.01
CA ASN A 393 -14.46 6.48 -16.78
C ASN A 393 -15.89 6.12 -16.36
N GLY A 394 -16.57 5.25 -17.08
CA GLY A 394 -17.95 4.86 -16.77
C GLY A 394 -18.12 4.30 -15.36
N GLN A 395 -17.09 3.70 -14.79
CA GLN A 395 -17.08 3.17 -13.42
C GLN A 395 -16.98 4.29 -12.40
N THR A 396 -16.08 5.25 -12.60
CA THR A 396 -15.95 6.43 -11.76
C THR A 396 -17.24 7.26 -11.77
N LEU A 397 -17.87 7.44 -12.92
CA LEU A 397 -19.18 8.08 -13.03
C LEU A 397 -20.27 7.32 -12.28
N LEU A 398 -20.24 5.99 -12.31
CA LEU A 398 -21.18 5.18 -11.53
C LEU A 398 -20.91 5.27 -10.03
N LEU A 399 -19.65 5.30 -9.61
CA LEU A 399 -19.25 5.50 -8.22
C LEU A 399 -19.63 6.91 -7.75
N ASP A 400 -19.36 7.93 -8.53
CA ASP A 400 -19.75 9.32 -8.23
C ASP A 400 -21.26 9.46 -8.15
N THR A 401 -22.00 8.86 -9.05
CA THR A 401 -23.46 8.86 -9.02
C THR A 401 -23.98 8.12 -7.80
N ALA A 402 -23.46 6.92 -7.52
CA ALA A 402 -23.81 6.15 -6.34
C ALA A 402 -23.48 6.91 -5.05
N ARG A 403 -22.30 7.55 -5.00
CA ARG A 403 -21.85 8.38 -3.90
C ARG A 403 -22.75 9.58 -3.68
N GLN A 404 -23.05 10.35 -4.73
CA GLN A 404 -23.94 11.52 -4.65
C GLN A 404 -25.34 11.14 -4.17
N TRP A 405 -25.87 10.02 -4.64
CA TRP A 405 -27.15 9.51 -4.20
C TRP A 405 -27.11 9.02 -2.75
N GLN A 406 -26.04 8.33 -2.36
CA GLN A 406 -25.87 7.89 -0.97
C GLN A 406 -25.67 9.05 0.00
N GLU A 407 -24.88 10.06 -0.36
CA GLU A 407 -24.71 11.27 0.42
C GLU A 407 -25.99 12.08 0.54
N LYS A 408 -26.80 12.08 -0.51
CA LYS A 408 -28.04 12.86 -0.60
C LYS A 408 -29.26 12.15 -0.01
N LEU A 409 -29.35 10.83 -0.17
CA LEU A 409 -30.49 10.02 0.20
C LEU A 409 -30.16 8.87 1.15
N GLY A 410 -28.91 8.48 1.23
CA GLY A 410 -28.46 7.37 2.06
C GLY A 410 -28.20 7.81 3.50
N ALA A 411 -28.53 6.93 4.41
CA ALA A 411 -28.21 7.06 5.82
C ALA A 411 -27.56 5.77 6.32
N ARG A 412 -26.98 5.82 7.52
CA ARG A 412 -26.42 4.64 8.20
C ARG A 412 -27.24 4.21 9.40
N THR A 413 -28.16 5.06 9.82
CA THR A 413 -29.00 4.81 10.99
C THR A 413 -30.42 5.27 10.70
N TRP A 414 -31.37 4.41 11.01
CA TRP A 414 -32.80 4.70 10.89
C TRP A 414 -33.50 4.22 12.14
N VAL A 415 -34.50 4.96 12.59
CA VAL A 415 -35.41 4.55 13.66
C VAL A 415 -36.84 4.68 13.15
N PHE A 416 -37.56 3.57 13.14
CA PHE A 416 -38.96 3.53 12.81
C PHE A 416 -39.74 3.21 14.08
N GLY A 417 -40.66 4.08 14.43
CA GLY A 417 -41.54 3.87 15.58
C GLY A 417 -42.88 3.22 15.22
N ASP A 418 -43.54 2.67 16.19
CA ASP A 418 -44.92 2.18 16.07
C ASP A 418 -45.14 1.20 14.90
N MET A 419 -44.20 0.30 14.72
CA MET A 419 -44.24 -0.76 13.70
C MET A 419 -45.02 -1.95 14.22
N THR A 420 -45.76 -2.59 13.34
CA THR A 420 -46.33 -3.92 13.57
C THR A 420 -45.63 -4.91 12.62
N TRP A 421 -45.86 -6.18 12.83
CA TRP A 421 -45.27 -7.20 11.98
C TRP A 421 -45.67 -7.06 10.51
N GLU A 422 -46.91 -6.68 10.26
CA GLU A 422 -47.45 -6.49 8.92
C GLU A 422 -46.88 -5.23 8.25
N THR A 423 -46.50 -4.23 9.05
CA THR A 423 -45.92 -2.99 8.53
C THR A 423 -44.39 -2.97 8.51
N CYS A 424 -43.72 -3.96 9.15
CA CYS A 424 -42.29 -4.02 9.25
C CYS A 424 -41.67 -4.64 7.97
N LYS A 425 -41.92 -4.01 6.82
CA LYS A 425 -41.40 -4.39 5.52
C LYS A 425 -40.66 -3.20 4.93
N PHE A 426 -39.43 -3.43 4.52
CA PHE A 426 -38.56 -2.40 3.99
C PHE A 426 -38.09 -2.76 2.58
N SER A 427 -37.88 -1.73 1.78
CA SER A 427 -37.10 -1.83 0.56
C SER A 427 -35.75 -1.18 0.81
N VAL A 428 -34.70 -1.83 0.43
CA VAL A 428 -33.33 -1.38 0.58
C VAL A 428 -32.72 -1.21 -0.80
N LEU A 429 -32.34 0.02 -1.13
CA LEU A 429 -31.55 0.31 -2.31
C LEU A 429 -30.08 0.37 -1.90
N ASN A 430 -29.30 -0.53 -2.43
CA ASN A 430 -27.85 -0.51 -2.36
C ASN A 430 -27.29 -0.16 -3.73
N MET A 431 -26.84 1.07 -3.89
CA MET A 431 -26.28 1.57 -5.15
C MET A 431 -24.78 1.28 -5.26
N THR A 432 -24.14 0.75 -4.22
CA THR A 432 -22.71 0.46 -4.20
C THR A 432 -22.37 -0.80 -4.95
N TYR A 433 -21.09 -0.99 -5.23
CA TYR A 433 -20.56 -2.19 -5.89
C TYR A 433 -20.43 -3.38 -4.92
N GLY A 434 -20.50 -3.15 -3.60
CA GLY A 434 -20.40 -4.19 -2.58
C GLY A 434 -21.71 -4.50 -1.89
N GLU A 435 -21.79 -5.71 -1.33
CA GLU A 435 -22.89 -6.09 -0.45
C GLU A 435 -22.88 -5.24 0.83
N GLY A 436 -24.01 -4.66 1.18
CA GLY A 436 -24.22 -3.97 2.44
C GLY A 436 -24.70 -4.91 3.54
N THR A 437 -24.31 -4.63 4.77
CA THR A 437 -24.81 -5.33 5.95
C THR A 437 -25.68 -4.37 6.76
N ILE A 438 -26.91 -4.78 7.00
CA ILE A 438 -27.85 -4.07 7.86
C ILE A 438 -28.00 -4.86 9.14
N ARG A 439 -27.87 -4.18 10.27
CA ARG A 439 -28.19 -4.72 11.57
C ARG A 439 -29.50 -4.09 12.06
N ALA A 440 -30.44 -4.92 12.47
CA ALA A 440 -31.72 -4.50 13.00
C ALA A 440 -31.87 -4.91 14.46
N ASP A 441 -32.31 -3.98 15.29
CA ASP A 441 -32.74 -4.20 16.66
C ASP A 441 -34.21 -3.80 16.78
N LEU A 442 -35.03 -4.68 17.36
CA LEU A 442 -36.47 -4.46 17.60
C LEU A 442 -36.70 -4.24 19.10
N PHE A 443 -37.36 -3.18 19.44
CA PHE A 443 -37.66 -2.77 20.84
C PHE A 443 -39.15 -2.77 21.08
N PHE A 444 -39.59 -3.64 21.96
CA PHE A 444 -40.99 -3.78 22.39
C PHE A 444 -41.23 -3.02 23.69
N GLU A 445 -42.48 -2.78 24.02
CA GLU A 445 -42.89 -2.19 25.31
C GLU A 445 -42.39 -3.05 26.48
N ASP A 446 -42.49 -4.37 26.38
CA ASP A 446 -41.83 -5.30 27.29
C ASP A 446 -40.42 -5.59 26.81
N PRO A 447 -39.38 -5.16 27.55
CA PRO A 447 -37.99 -5.37 27.15
C PRO A 447 -37.60 -6.84 27.02
N THR A 448 -38.34 -7.77 27.61
CA THR A 448 -38.08 -9.22 27.50
C THR A 448 -38.42 -9.78 26.11
N ASP A 449 -39.23 -9.06 25.37
CA ASP A 449 -39.60 -9.38 23.98
C ASP A 449 -38.60 -8.81 22.95
N ASN A 450 -37.65 -7.96 23.38
CA ASN A 450 -36.69 -7.31 22.49
C ASN A 450 -35.88 -8.34 21.69
N VAL A 451 -35.76 -8.07 20.40
CA VAL A 451 -34.95 -8.84 19.48
C VAL A 451 -33.80 -7.97 18.99
N ARG A 452 -32.58 -8.46 19.09
CA ARG A 452 -31.40 -7.68 18.71
C ARG A 452 -30.51 -8.44 17.73
N ALA A 453 -29.69 -7.68 17.02
CA ALA A 453 -28.66 -8.20 16.14
C ALA A 453 -29.18 -9.11 15.01
N ILE A 454 -30.32 -8.75 14.43
CA ILE A 454 -30.74 -9.33 13.18
C ILE A 454 -29.83 -8.77 12.08
N VAL A 455 -29.15 -9.63 11.35
CA VAL A 455 -28.27 -9.25 10.24
C VAL A 455 -28.94 -9.57 8.91
N ILE A 456 -28.99 -8.58 8.04
CA ILE A 456 -29.57 -8.68 6.72
C ILE A 456 -28.55 -8.23 5.68
N LYS A 457 -28.44 -8.98 4.62
CA LYS A 457 -27.57 -8.67 3.49
C LYS A 457 -28.33 -7.92 2.40
N ALA A 458 -27.78 -6.79 1.97
CA ALA A 458 -28.27 -5.98 0.88
C ALA A 458 -27.32 -6.13 -0.32
N PRO A 459 -27.65 -6.94 -1.34
CA PRO A 459 -26.77 -7.15 -2.48
C PRO A 459 -26.42 -5.85 -3.20
N ALA A 460 -25.24 -5.83 -3.80
CA ALA A 460 -24.74 -4.68 -4.56
C ALA A 460 -25.65 -4.32 -5.74
N LYS A 461 -25.77 -3.03 -6.04
CA LYS A 461 -26.51 -2.49 -7.21
C LYS A 461 -27.93 -3.02 -7.33
N THR A 462 -28.61 -3.26 -6.22
CA THR A 462 -29.96 -3.80 -6.21
C THR A 462 -30.93 -3.01 -5.35
N VAL A 463 -32.20 -3.19 -5.63
CA VAL A 463 -33.28 -2.94 -4.69
C VAL A 463 -33.74 -4.27 -4.14
N LYS A 464 -33.58 -4.49 -2.85
CA LYS A 464 -34.07 -5.68 -2.17
C LYS A 464 -35.25 -5.34 -1.28
N ARG A 465 -36.34 -6.08 -1.39
CA ARG A 465 -37.40 -6.06 -0.40
C ARG A 465 -37.00 -6.98 0.74
N VAL A 466 -36.98 -6.45 1.95
CA VAL A 466 -36.53 -7.13 3.15
C VAL A 466 -37.72 -7.49 4.02
N ASP A 467 -37.80 -8.77 4.37
CA ASP A 467 -38.67 -9.29 5.41
C ASP A 467 -37.77 -9.91 6.51
N PHE A 468 -37.83 -9.37 7.71
CA PHE A 468 -36.97 -9.81 8.81
C PHE A 468 -37.18 -11.26 9.23
N THR A 469 -38.30 -11.87 8.92
CA THR A 469 -38.54 -13.30 9.21
C THR A 469 -37.84 -14.23 8.24
N GLU A 470 -37.74 -13.82 6.97
CA GLU A 470 -37.23 -14.65 5.90
C GLU A 470 -35.77 -14.33 5.60
N ASP A 471 -35.40 -13.03 5.67
CA ASP A 471 -34.10 -12.53 5.25
C ASP A 471 -33.10 -12.35 6.39
N GLY A 472 -33.58 -12.34 7.64
CA GLY A 472 -32.77 -12.05 8.81
C GLY A 472 -32.05 -13.28 9.36
N ALA A 473 -30.75 -13.20 9.55
CA ALA A 473 -29.95 -14.14 10.33
C ALA A 473 -29.47 -13.47 11.62
N ILE A 474 -29.37 -14.22 12.69
CA ILE A 474 -28.81 -13.73 13.94
C ILE A 474 -27.29 -13.74 13.83
N ASP A 475 -26.67 -12.60 14.15
CA ASP A 475 -25.23 -12.48 14.23
C ASP A 475 -24.68 -13.45 15.30
N PRO A 476 -23.86 -14.45 14.93
CA PRO A 476 -23.34 -15.43 15.86
C PRO A 476 -22.36 -14.83 16.89
N ASP A 477 -21.77 -13.66 16.58
CA ASP A 477 -20.78 -12.98 17.43
C ASP A 477 -21.39 -11.93 18.35
N ALA A 478 -22.72 -11.76 18.34
CA ALA A 478 -23.41 -10.81 19.22
C ALA A 478 -23.35 -11.25 20.69
N LEU A 479 -22.57 -10.53 21.48
CA LEU A 479 -22.27 -10.85 22.90
C LEU A 479 -23.48 -10.76 23.86
N TYR A 480 -24.57 -10.10 23.48
CA TYR A 480 -25.71 -9.79 24.37
C TYR A 480 -27.02 -10.36 23.87
N PHE A 481 -27.03 -11.62 23.51
CA PHE A 481 -28.15 -12.12 22.80
C PHE A 481 -28.90 -13.26 23.46
N ASN A 482 -30.19 -13.08 23.63
CA ASN A 482 -31.07 -14.18 23.93
C ASN A 482 -31.42 -14.92 22.64
N ARG A 483 -30.48 -15.80 22.15
CA ARG A 483 -30.64 -16.64 20.97
C ARG A 483 -31.96 -17.44 20.92
N SER A 484 -32.68 -17.47 22.05
CA SER A 484 -33.91 -18.24 22.17
C SER A 484 -35.15 -17.51 21.67
N SER A 485 -35.11 -16.18 21.44
CA SER A 485 -36.34 -15.41 21.16
C SER A 485 -36.84 -15.51 19.73
N LEU A 486 -35.96 -15.41 18.72
CA LEU A 486 -36.38 -15.54 17.32
C LEU A 486 -36.68 -16.99 16.91
N ALA A 487 -35.82 -17.92 17.32
CA ALA A 487 -35.94 -19.34 16.93
C ALA A 487 -37.04 -20.10 17.70
N LYS A 488 -37.41 -19.65 18.90
CA LYS A 488 -38.36 -20.36 19.79
C LYS A 488 -39.71 -19.69 19.98
N LYS A 489 -39.81 -18.38 19.81
CA LYS A 489 -41.07 -17.65 20.17
C LYS A 489 -41.81 -17.04 18.98
N GLY A 490 -41.16 -16.89 17.82
CA GLY A 490 -41.68 -16.00 16.79
C GLY A 490 -41.76 -14.57 17.28
N ILE A 491 -41.87 -13.60 16.40
CA ILE A 491 -42.19 -12.23 16.80
C ILE A 491 -43.65 -12.20 17.20
N PRO A 492 -44.03 -11.66 18.39
CA PRO A 492 -45.40 -11.68 18.84
C PRO A 492 -46.33 -10.99 17.84
N ALA A 493 -47.28 -11.71 17.26
CA ALA A 493 -48.27 -11.14 16.37
C ALA A 493 -49.12 -10.08 17.11
N GLY A 494 -49.37 -8.95 16.46
CA GLY A 494 -50.22 -7.88 16.99
C GLY A 494 -49.57 -6.95 18.01
N LYS A 495 -48.30 -7.13 18.37
CA LYS A 495 -47.56 -6.16 19.19
C LYS A 495 -46.93 -5.07 18.35
N THR A 496 -46.89 -3.86 18.88
CA THR A 496 -46.13 -2.74 18.30
C THR A 496 -44.70 -2.69 18.85
N PHE A 497 -43.79 -2.24 18.03
CA PHE A 497 -42.37 -2.12 18.37
C PHE A 497 -41.71 -0.98 17.60
N ALA A 498 -40.57 -0.52 18.10
CA ALA A 498 -39.67 0.34 17.35
C ALA A 498 -38.57 -0.50 16.69
N VAL A 499 -38.15 -0.10 15.48
CA VAL A 499 -37.05 -0.71 14.73
C VAL A 499 -35.91 0.26 14.66
N HIS A 500 -34.74 -0.14 15.13
CA HIS A 500 -33.49 0.57 14.95
C HIS A 500 -32.63 -0.19 13.94
N LEU A 501 -32.35 0.43 12.81
CA LEU A 501 -31.50 -0.11 11.76
C LEU A 501 -30.16 0.62 11.76
N THR A 502 -29.08 -0.14 11.68
CA THR A 502 -27.76 0.39 11.41
C THR A 502 -27.14 -0.33 10.22
N SER A 503 -26.33 0.36 9.45
CA SER A 503 -25.68 -0.20 8.25
C SER A 503 -24.18 0.10 8.26
N ASP A 504 -23.38 -0.83 7.75
CA ASP A 504 -21.95 -0.68 7.54
C ASP A 504 -21.60 0.40 6.49
N ARG A 505 -22.59 0.77 5.66
CA ARG A 505 -22.47 1.79 4.61
C ARG A 505 -23.74 2.60 4.47
N PRO A 506 -23.70 3.81 3.88
CA PRO A 506 -24.91 4.56 3.57
C PRO A 506 -25.78 3.76 2.57
N LEU A 507 -27.02 3.51 2.94
CA LEU A 507 -28.03 2.86 2.10
C LEU A 507 -29.27 3.77 2.03
N VAL A 508 -30.14 3.53 1.07
CA VAL A 508 -31.48 4.14 1.06
C VAL A 508 -32.48 3.09 1.49
N ILE A 509 -33.11 3.32 2.62
CA ILE A 509 -34.11 2.41 3.18
C ILE A 509 -35.46 3.13 3.29
N TRP A 510 -36.50 2.53 2.74
CA TRP A 510 -37.86 3.01 2.89
C TRP A 510 -38.81 1.86 3.19
N GLY A 511 -39.87 2.18 3.93
CA GLY A 511 -40.86 1.19 4.35
C GLY A 511 -42.27 1.72 4.16
N SER A 512 -43.22 1.03 4.77
CA SER A 512 -44.65 1.45 4.83
C SER A 512 -44.86 2.71 5.70
N LYS A 513 -43.88 3.05 6.52
CA LYS A 513 -43.88 4.28 7.36
C LYS A 513 -42.59 5.05 7.13
N GLU A 514 -42.63 6.34 7.35
CA GLU A 514 -41.43 7.19 7.35
C GLU A 514 -40.60 6.96 8.62
N PRO A 515 -39.25 7.04 8.52
CA PRO A 515 -38.42 6.93 9.70
C PRO A 515 -38.64 8.13 10.65
N ALA A 516 -38.77 7.85 11.93
CA ALA A 516 -38.81 8.88 12.97
C ALA A 516 -37.43 9.57 13.13
N TYR A 517 -36.37 8.89 12.74
CA TYR A 517 -34.98 9.39 12.71
C TYR A 517 -34.19 8.73 11.61
N MET A 518 -33.34 9.52 10.96
CA MET A 518 -32.41 9.05 9.93
C MET A 518 -31.11 9.86 9.99
N LYS A 519 -29.97 9.20 9.99
CA LYS A 519 -28.63 9.83 9.98
C LYS A 519 -27.62 9.03 9.17
#